data_b0580d11bed79e9d31bf9eff0d5f897f
#
_entry.id   b0580d11bed79e9d31bf9eff0d5f897f
#
_cell.length_a   1.000
_cell.length_b   1.000
_cell.length_c   1.000
_cell.angle_alpha   90.00
_cell.angle_beta   90.00
_cell.angle_gamma   90.00
#
_symmetry.space_group_name_H-M   'P 1'
#
loop_
_entity.id
_entity.type
_entity.pdbx_description
1 polymer ?
#
loop_
_entity_poly.entity_id
_entity_poly.type
_entity_poly.pdbx_seq_one_letter_code
_entity_poly.pdbx_strand_id
1 'polypeptide(L)'
;MSQEDVIMPKISIVMPVYNASKYLEEALCSVLGQTFTDYELICINDCSTDGSLETLRTYQETDSRISILNNPEHRGAAYSRNRGMKVARGEYLAFLDGDDIFDEAMFMKAYRTAKEKLADIVTYQYLHVSSENIHNKINRDYSEGYMNRYCRQPFSLSEYEPAELLQFPLGPWNKLYRRSLIEDNHLTFQDLPSGNDLYFVFMALLLSKKTVMVEDSHVMVYVRDHFSSGRISLNRDPMCTYRAFMKVGQEMAALSMFDKLYAHFYYRVFYSLRDALLADGNRERAKQFYGFLQQEGIDHVRSIDSGCYDRLDEYIKNGFQCFIENDFESGWYREENILKLFLYQNVNKVTALFEKYESHGKKIAIWGAGENGRVLLEFCRRHNMHVSAVVDRSKDKQGTELCGFKVASLQEISDDIQVIIISACFIYEDVVRAVGDKNIEVIDINRFLCIA
;
A
#
# COMPACT_ATOMS: atom_id res chain seq x y z
N MET A 1 -12.00 -44.80 -23.97
CA MET A 1 -12.39 -43.71 -23.05
C MET A 1 -11.81 -42.46 -23.67
N SER A 2 -12.69 -41.61 -24.23
CA SER A 2 -12.33 -40.31 -24.79
C SER A 2 -11.72 -39.46 -23.69
N GLN A 3 -10.55 -38.87 -23.91
CA GLN A 3 -10.07 -37.75 -23.13
C GLN A 3 -11.13 -36.66 -23.33
N GLU A 4 -12.02 -36.49 -22.32
CA GLU A 4 -12.77 -35.24 -22.21
C GLU A 4 -11.73 -34.15 -22.10
N ASP A 5 -11.70 -33.21 -23.04
CA ASP A 5 -10.89 -31.98 -22.94
C ASP A 5 -11.33 -31.30 -21.64
N VAL A 6 -10.52 -31.43 -20.60
CA VAL A 6 -10.76 -30.73 -19.33
C VAL A 6 -10.63 -29.25 -19.63
N ILE A 7 -11.77 -28.57 -19.79
CA ILE A 7 -11.81 -27.13 -20.00
C ILE A 7 -11.18 -26.47 -18.78
N MET A 8 -9.98 -25.92 -18.95
CA MET A 8 -9.28 -25.25 -17.87
C MET A 8 -9.94 -23.89 -17.62
N PRO A 9 -10.27 -23.55 -16.36
CA PRO A 9 -10.85 -22.26 -16.05
C PRO A 9 -9.88 -21.13 -16.38
N LYS A 10 -10.41 -19.96 -16.67
CA LYS A 10 -9.59 -18.76 -16.94
C LYS A 10 -9.02 -18.16 -15.66
N ILE A 11 -9.77 -18.22 -14.57
CA ILE A 11 -9.36 -17.69 -13.26
C ILE A 11 -9.52 -18.79 -12.20
N SER A 12 -8.50 -18.98 -11.38
CA SER A 12 -8.63 -19.69 -10.12
C SER A 12 -8.67 -18.69 -8.97
N ILE A 13 -9.73 -18.74 -8.19
CA ILE A 13 -9.92 -17.91 -7.01
C ILE A 13 -9.55 -18.75 -5.79
N VAL A 14 -8.59 -18.28 -5.01
CA VAL A 14 -8.13 -18.94 -3.78
C VAL A 14 -8.62 -18.13 -2.58
N MET A 15 -9.46 -18.72 -1.77
CA MET A 15 -10.10 -18.07 -0.62
C MET A 15 -9.81 -18.85 0.67
N PRO A 16 -8.87 -18.40 1.53
CA PRO A 16 -8.69 -18.92 2.87
C PRO A 16 -9.90 -18.54 3.74
N VAL A 17 -10.38 -19.48 4.55
CA VAL A 17 -11.54 -19.28 5.43
C VAL A 17 -11.20 -19.79 6.83
N TYR A 18 -11.27 -18.91 7.83
CA TYR A 18 -11.11 -19.25 9.23
C TYR A 18 -12.07 -18.43 10.10
N ASN A 19 -13.03 -19.09 10.75
CA ASN A 19 -14.02 -18.48 11.64
C ASN A 19 -14.67 -17.20 11.03
N ALA A 20 -15.12 -17.31 9.79
CA ALA A 20 -15.69 -16.22 9.00
C ALA A 20 -17.22 -16.30 8.87
N SER A 21 -17.91 -17.17 9.62
CA SER A 21 -19.35 -17.48 9.44
C SER A 21 -20.24 -16.24 9.39
N LYS A 22 -19.85 -15.17 10.07
CA LYS A 22 -20.60 -13.90 10.10
C LYS A 22 -20.64 -13.17 8.74
N TYR A 23 -19.62 -13.36 7.90
CA TYR A 23 -19.41 -12.55 6.68
C TYR A 23 -19.30 -13.40 5.41
N LEU A 24 -19.01 -14.69 5.58
CA LEU A 24 -18.68 -15.61 4.51
C LEU A 24 -19.78 -15.75 3.46
N GLU A 25 -21.05 -15.72 3.87
CA GLU A 25 -22.20 -15.82 2.95
C GLU A 25 -22.22 -14.62 1.99
N GLU A 26 -22.03 -13.41 2.50
CA GLU A 26 -21.97 -12.19 1.67
C GLU A 26 -20.78 -12.22 0.69
N ALA A 27 -19.61 -12.67 1.17
CA ALA A 27 -18.42 -12.82 0.34
C ALA A 27 -18.66 -13.83 -0.80
N LEU A 28 -19.20 -15.02 -0.48
CA LEU A 28 -19.55 -16.05 -1.47
C LEU A 28 -20.57 -15.53 -2.48
N CYS A 29 -21.66 -14.89 -2.02
CA CYS A 29 -22.66 -14.30 -2.91
C CYS A 29 -22.04 -13.31 -3.90
N SER A 30 -21.12 -12.47 -3.44
CA SER A 30 -20.45 -11.48 -4.31
C SER A 30 -19.51 -12.11 -5.34
N VAL A 31 -18.88 -13.24 -5.00
CA VAL A 31 -18.04 -14.00 -5.92
C VAL A 31 -18.89 -14.78 -6.93
N LEU A 32 -19.94 -15.47 -6.46
CA LEU A 32 -20.81 -16.29 -7.32
C LEU A 32 -21.69 -15.44 -8.24
N GLY A 33 -22.00 -14.21 -7.83
CA GLY A 33 -22.71 -13.19 -8.61
C GLY A 33 -21.87 -12.47 -9.66
N GLN A 34 -20.61 -12.83 -9.85
CA GLN A 34 -19.75 -12.21 -10.87
C GLN A 34 -20.30 -12.43 -12.28
N THR A 35 -20.26 -11.38 -13.10
CA THR A 35 -20.67 -11.46 -14.53
C THR A 35 -19.74 -12.33 -15.37
N PHE A 36 -18.52 -12.56 -14.91
CA PHE A 36 -17.57 -13.51 -15.48
C PHE A 36 -17.73 -14.88 -14.83
N THR A 37 -18.05 -15.90 -15.61
CA THR A 37 -18.40 -17.25 -15.08
C THR A 37 -17.33 -18.31 -15.30
N ASP A 38 -16.30 -18.05 -16.12
CA ASP A 38 -15.23 -19.01 -16.43
C ASP A 38 -14.13 -18.98 -15.36
N TYR A 39 -14.49 -19.41 -14.14
CA TYR A 39 -13.56 -19.52 -13.01
C TYR A 39 -13.86 -20.74 -12.15
N GLU A 40 -12.88 -21.13 -11.35
CA GLU A 40 -13.05 -22.03 -10.20
C GLU A 40 -12.83 -21.26 -8.90
N LEU A 41 -13.57 -21.64 -7.86
CA LEU A 41 -13.42 -21.11 -6.51
C LEU A 41 -12.90 -22.21 -5.57
N ILE A 42 -11.68 -22.03 -5.08
CA ILE A 42 -11.00 -22.94 -4.19
C ILE A 42 -11.03 -22.34 -2.79
N CYS A 43 -11.94 -22.83 -1.95
CA CYS A 43 -12.07 -22.42 -0.55
C CYS A 43 -11.21 -23.33 0.32
N ILE A 44 -10.36 -22.74 1.16
CA ILE A 44 -9.50 -23.49 2.06
C ILE A 44 -9.99 -23.23 3.50
N ASN A 45 -10.75 -24.17 4.06
CA ASN A 45 -11.15 -24.12 5.45
C ASN A 45 -9.93 -24.42 6.34
N ASP A 46 -9.50 -23.42 7.10
CA ASP A 46 -8.32 -23.48 7.97
C ASP A 46 -8.69 -23.92 9.40
N CYS A 47 -9.41 -25.06 9.48
CA CYS A 47 -9.85 -25.64 10.76
C CYS A 47 -10.82 -24.71 11.53
N SER A 48 -11.80 -24.12 10.83
CA SER A 48 -12.84 -23.29 11.47
C SER A 48 -13.63 -24.07 12.52
N THR A 49 -13.95 -23.40 13.62
CA THR A 49 -14.72 -23.94 14.75
C THR A 49 -16.13 -23.37 14.85
N ASP A 50 -16.48 -22.44 13.95
CA ASP A 50 -17.82 -21.85 13.80
C ASP A 50 -18.58 -22.49 12.62
N GLY A 51 -19.67 -21.88 12.17
CA GLY A 51 -20.48 -22.36 11.03
C GLY A 51 -19.84 -22.22 9.64
N SER A 52 -18.60 -21.75 9.51
CA SER A 52 -17.97 -21.45 8.21
C SER A 52 -17.90 -22.66 7.29
N LEU A 53 -17.50 -23.83 7.81
CA LEU A 53 -17.39 -25.04 6.97
C LEU A 53 -18.76 -25.53 6.47
N GLU A 54 -19.80 -25.40 7.29
CA GLU A 54 -21.17 -25.77 6.90
C GLU A 54 -21.68 -24.83 5.79
N THR A 55 -21.47 -23.54 5.94
CA THR A 55 -21.77 -22.56 4.88
C THR A 55 -21.06 -22.92 3.57
N LEU A 56 -19.76 -23.19 3.59
CA LEU A 56 -19.03 -23.62 2.39
C LEU A 56 -19.62 -24.86 1.72
N ARG A 57 -20.01 -25.88 2.51
CA ARG A 57 -20.63 -27.11 1.99
C ARG A 57 -21.97 -26.84 1.32
N THR A 58 -22.82 -26.04 1.94
CA THR A 58 -24.11 -25.64 1.37
C THR A 58 -23.96 -24.98 0.00
N TYR A 59 -23.00 -24.07 -0.14
CA TYR A 59 -22.72 -23.43 -1.42
C TYR A 59 -22.08 -24.39 -2.45
N GLN A 60 -21.20 -25.30 -2.02
CA GLN A 60 -20.61 -26.30 -2.91
C GLN A 60 -21.65 -27.26 -3.50
N GLU A 61 -22.71 -27.60 -2.76
CA GLU A 61 -23.83 -28.44 -3.25
C GLU A 61 -24.63 -27.76 -4.36
N THR A 62 -24.64 -26.44 -4.41
CA THR A 62 -25.40 -25.63 -5.37
C THR A 62 -24.58 -25.11 -6.55
N ASP A 63 -23.26 -25.05 -6.42
CA ASP A 63 -22.37 -24.52 -7.46
C ASP A 63 -21.12 -25.38 -7.65
N SER A 64 -21.04 -26.05 -8.79
CA SER A 64 -19.95 -26.98 -9.14
C SER A 64 -18.57 -26.29 -9.32
N ARG A 65 -18.52 -24.97 -9.40
CA ARG A 65 -17.26 -24.21 -9.46
C ARG A 65 -16.54 -24.19 -8.12
N ILE A 66 -17.20 -24.53 -7.02
CA ILE A 66 -16.63 -24.49 -5.66
C ILE A 66 -15.95 -25.81 -5.33
N SER A 67 -14.73 -25.75 -4.90
CA SER A 67 -14.01 -26.85 -4.26
C SER A 67 -13.56 -26.46 -2.85
N ILE A 68 -13.62 -27.39 -1.91
CA ILE A 68 -13.27 -27.16 -0.51
C ILE A 68 -12.06 -28.04 -0.16
N LEU A 69 -11.02 -27.40 0.36
CA LEU A 69 -9.88 -28.07 0.99
C LEU A 69 -9.94 -27.82 2.50
N ASN A 70 -9.82 -28.86 3.30
CA ASN A 70 -9.74 -28.73 4.75
C ASN A 70 -8.27 -28.84 5.20
N ASN A 71 -7.81 -27.90 6.01
CA ASN A 71 -6.55 -28.03 6.72
C ASN A 71 -6.73 -28.98 7.91
N PRO A 72 -5.76 -29.82 8.22
CA PRO A 72 -5.84 -30.74 9.35
C PRO A 72 -5.74 -30.01 10.71
N GLU A 73 -5.18 -28.84 10.72
CA GLU A 73 -5.01 -27.94 11.86
C GLU A 73 -5.01 -26.48 11.38
N HIS A 74 -5.20 -25.53 12.30
CA HIS A 74 -5.11 -24.11 11.96
C HIS A 74 -3.67 -23.69 11.65
N ARG A 75 -3.41 -23.27 10.43
CA ARG A 75 -2.08 -22.93 9.89
C ARG A 75 -1.99 -21.50 9.35
N GLY A 76 -3.07 -20.77 9.35
CA GLY A 76 -3.14 -19.39 8.87
C GLY A 76 -3.32 -19.22 7.34
N ALA A 77 -3.55 -17.97 6.94
CA ALA A 77 -3.92 -17.62 5.57
C ALA A 77 -2.81 -17.94 4.54
N ALA A 78 -1.54 -17.77 4.90
CA ALA A 78 -0.40 -18.08 4.00
C ALA A 78 -0.37 -19.54 3.60
N TYR A 79 -0.44 -20.43 4.58
CA TYR A 79 -0.45 -21.88 4.33
C TYR A 79 -1.67 -22.27 3.48
N SER A 80 -2.82 -21.70 3.80
CA SER A 80 -4.07 -21.95 3.05
C SER A 80 -3.97 -21.45 1.62
N ARG A 81 -3.45 -20.23 1.37
CA ARG A 81 -3.22 -19.72 0.01
C ARG A 81 -2.23 -20.57 -0.78
N ASN A 82 -1.14 -21.00 -0.14
CA ASN A 82 -0.16 -21.90 -0.76
C ASN A 82 -0.74 -23.27 -1.13
N ARG A 83 -1.66 -23.81 -0.31
CA ARG A 83 -2.39 -25.04 -0.66
C ARG A 83 -3.33 -24.84 -1.83
N GLY A 84 -4.07 -23.74 -1.84
CA GLY A 84 -4.97 -23.42 -2.95
C GLY A 84 -4.23 -23.23 -4.27
N MET A 85 -3.08 -22.54 -4.26
CA MET A 85 -2.24 -22.37 -5.45
C MET A 85 -1.79 -23.70 -6.08
N LYS A 86 -1.49 -24.71 -5.26
CA LYS A 86 -1.02 -26.01 -5.76
C LYS A 86 -2.06 -26.78 -6.57
N VAL A 87 -3.35 -26.51 -6.37
CA VAL A 87 -4.46 -27.18 -7.07
C VAL A 87 -5.13 -26.28 -8.10
N ALA A 88 -4.77 -25.01 -8.13
CA ALA A 88 -5.30 -24.03 -9.07
C ALA A 88 -4.90 -24.34 -10.51
N ARG A 89 -5.88 -24.29 -11.42
CA ARG A 89 -5.70 -24.64 -12.84
C ARG A 89 -5.86 -23.44 -13.78
N GLY A 90 -6.38 -22.33 -13.27
CA GLY A 90 -6.67 -21.12 -14.05
C GLY A 90 -5.44 -20.51 -14.71
N GLU A 91 -5.65 -19.82 -15.81
CA GLU A 91 -4.61 -19.01 -16.47
C GLU A 91 -4.11 -17.89 -15.56
N TYR A 92 -5.03 -17.36 -14.74
CA TYR A 92 -4.77 -16.32 -13.75
C TYR A 92 -5.22 -16.79 -12.36
N LEU A 93 -4.58 -16.23 -11.33
CA LEU A 93 -4.90 -16.47 -9.92
C LEU A 93 -5.39 -15.18 -9.26
N ALA A 94 -6.46 -15.27 -8.48
CA ALA A 94 -6.93 -14.24 -7.57
C ALA A 94 -6.92 -14.78 -6.14
N PHE A 95 -6.52 -13.95 -5.18
CA PHE A 95 -6.58 -14.28 -3.76
C PHE A 95 -7.59 -13.35 -3.11
N LEU A 96 -8.64 -13.91 -2.54
CA LEU A 96 -9.72 -13.15 -1.92
C LEU A 96 -9.84 -13.53 -0.46
N ASP A 97 -10.25 -12.59 0.38
CA ASP A 97 -10.52 -12.86 1.79
C ASP A 97 -12.04 -13.13 1.99
N GLY A 98 -12.36 -14.08 2.87
CA GLY A 98 -13.73 -14.57 3.05
C GLY A 98 -14.66 -13.63 3.82
N ASP A 99 -14.23 -12.42 4.10
CA ASP A 99 -14.96 -11.36 4.79
C ASP A 99 -15.13 -10.09 3.94
N ASP A 100 -14.56 -10.05 2.72
CA ASP A 100 -14.65 -8.92 1.80
C ASP A 100 -15.79 -9.09 0.77
N ILE A 101 -16.21 -8.00 0.14
CA ILE A 101 -17.21 -7.99 -0.94
C ILE A 101 -16.57 -7.50 -2.25
N PHE A 102 -17.01 -8.08 -3.38
CA PHE A 102 -16.41 -7.87 -4.69
C PHE A 102 -17.46 -7.32 -5.67
N ASP A 103 -17.07 -6.29 -6.42
CA ASP A 103 -17.92 -5.74 -7.49
C ASP A 103 -18.24 -6.81 -8.54
N GLU A 104 -19.48 -6.86 -9.02
CA GLU A 104 -19.99 -7.90 -9.93
C GLU A 104 -19.26 -7.97 -11.28
N ALA A 105 -18.66 -6.88 -11.73
CA ALA A 105 -17.92 -6.82 -12.99
C ALA A 105 -16.41 -7.01 -12.82
N MET A 106 -15.93 -7.23 -11.58
CA MET A 106 -14.51 -7.20 -11.27
C MET A 106 -13.69 -8.19 -12.10
N PHE A 107 -14.08 -9.46 -12.12
CA PHE A 107 -13.33 -10.48 -12.88
C PHE A 107 -13.44 -10.31 -14.39
N MET A 108 -14.60 -9.91 -14.90
CA MET A 108 -14.77 -9.65 -16.32
C MET A 108 -13.80 -8.57 -16.81
N LYS A 109 -13.75 -7.45 -16.10
CA LYS A 109 -12.90 -6.32 -16.48
C LYS A 109 -11.42 -6.62 -16.23
N ALA A 110 -11.08 -7.26 -15.09
CA ALA A 110 -9.72 -7.65 -14.80
C ALA A 110 -9.17 -8.64 -15.84
N TYR A 111 -9.92 -9.70 -16.17
CA TYR A 111 -9.50 -10.70 -17.15
C TYR A 111 -9.38 -10.10 -18.55
N ARG A 112 -10.36 -9.29 -18.96
CA ARG A 112 -10.31 -8.57 -20.24
C ARG A 112 -9.07 -7.67 -20.33
N THR A 113 -8.80 -6.86 -19.30
CA THR A 113 -7.60 -6.02 -19.22
C THR A 113 -6.32 -6.87 -19.30
N ALA A 114 -6.28 -7.99 -18.58
CA ALA A 114 -5.15 -8.92 -18.60
C ALA A 114 -4.84 -9.45 -19.99
N LYS A 115 -5.88 -9.82 -20.75
CA LYS A 115 -5.73 -10.36 -22.11
C LYS A 115 -5.39 -9.28 -23.14
N GLU A 116 -6.08 -8.16 -23.12
CA GLU A 116 -5.87 -7.05 -24.06
C GLU A 116 -4.48 -6.43 -23.92
N LYS A 117 -4.00 -6.29 -22.69
CA LYS A 117 -2.70 -5.67 -22.39
C LYS A 117 -1.57 -6.69 -22.26
N LEU A 118 -1.84 -8.00 -22.31
CA LEU A 118 -0.88 -9.08 -22.05
C LEU A 118 -0.20 -8.91 -20.68
N ALA A 119 -0.99 -8.54 -19.66
CA ALA A 119 -0.47 -8.21 -18.34
C ALA A 119 -0.07 -9.44 -17.54
N ASP A 120 0.99 -9.32 -16.75
CA ASP A 120 1.38 -10.32 -15.75
C ASP A 120 0.60 -10.14 -14.45
N ILE A 121 0.30 -8.87 -14.12
CA ILE A 121 -0.53 -8.50 -12.97
C ILE A 121 -1.54 -7.45 -13.42
N VAL A 122 -2.81 -7.66 -13.06
CA VAL A 122 -3.83 -6.62 -13.14
C VAL A 122 -4.23 -6.24 -11.73
N THR A 123 -4.18 -4.95 -11.42
CA THR A 123 -4.67 -4.41 -10.13
C THR A 123 -5.97 -3.65 -10.34
N TYR A 124 -6.80 -3.59 -9.31
CA TYR A 124 -8.07 -2.86 -9.32
C TYR A 124 -8.26 -2.10 -8.01
N GLN A 125 -9.22 -1.19 -8.02
CA GLN A 125 -9.51 -0.31 -6.88
C GLN A 125 -9.96 -1.11 -5.65
N TYR A 126 -9.83 -0.50 -4.50
CA TYR A 126 -10.40 -1.03 -3.26
C TYR A 126 -10.88 0.10 -2.35
N LEU A 127 -11.75 -0.26 -1.44
CA LEU A 127 -12.35 0.64 -0.50
C LEU A 127 -12.47 -0.01 0.86
N HIS A 128 -11.94 0.65 1.87
CA HIS A 128 -12.23 0.29 3.25
C HIS A 128 -13.62 0.78 3.65
N VAL A 129 -14.49 -0.13 4.06
CA VAL A 129 -15.86 0.17 4.46
C VAL A 129 -16.16 -0.41 5.84
N SER A 130 -16.88 0.36 6.66
CA SER A 130 -17.39 -0.20 7.92
C SER A 130 -18.43 -1.29 7.64
N SER A 131 -18.53 -2.28 8.53
CA SER A 131 -19.51 -3.38 8.40
C SER A 131 -20.95 -2.89 8.29
N GLU A 132 -21.28 -1.72 8.87
CA GLU A 132 -22.61 -1.12 8.81
C GLU A 132 -22.90 -0.45 7.45
N ASN A 133 -21.87 0.00 6.74
CA ASN A 133 -22.00 0.79 5.52
C ASN A 133 -21.70 -0.02 4.24
N ILE A 134 -21.39 -1.32 4.36
CA ILE A 134 -20.97 -2.12 3.22
C ILE A 134 -22.08 -2.27 2.16
N HIS A 135 -23.36 -2.27 2.59
CA HIS A 135 -24.52 -2.32 1.69
C HIS A 135 -24.94 -0.93 1.17
N ASN A 136 -24.58 0.12 1.88
CA ASN A 136 -24.74 1.47 1.41
C ASN A 136 -23.57 1.76 0.48
N LYS A 137 -23.67 1.34 -0.78
CA LYS A 137 -22.80 1.78 -1.91
C LYS A 137 -22.96 3.30 -2.04
N ILE A 138 -22.53 4.04 -1.01
CA ILE A 138 -22.57 5.48 -1.02
C ILE A 138 -21.60 5.89 -2.11
N ASN A 139 -22.11 6.65 -3.10
CA ASN A 139 -21.37 7.50 -4.02
C ASN A 139 -20.33 8.33 -3.25
N ARG A 140 -19.26 7.70 -2.82
CA ARG A 140 -18.07 8.45 -2.48
C ARG A 140 -17.36 8.63 -3.79
N ASP A 141 -17.37 9.86 -4.28
CA ASP A 141 -16.41 10.35 -5.26
C ASP A 141 -15.02 9.99 -4.75
N TYR A 142 -14.59 8.75 -5.10
CA TYR A 142 -13.21 8.38 -4.87
C TYR A 142 -12.40 9.26 -5.80
N SER A 143 -11.81 10.24 -5.17
CA SER A 143 -10.89 11.15 -5.79
C SER A 143 -9.96 10.35 -6.72
N GLU A 144 -9.97 10.70 -7.97
CA GLU A 144 -9.08 10.29 -9.04
C GLU A 144 -7.57 10.31 -8.67
N GLY A 145 -7.23 10.56 -7.39
CA GLY A 145 -5.93 10.98 -6.97
C GLY A 145 -4.82 9.94 -7.03
N TYR A 146 -5.08 8.70 -6.64
CA TYR A 146 -3.98 7.77 -6.40
C TYR A 146 -3.68 6.79 -7.52
N MET A 147 -4.69 6.35 -8.23
CA MET A 147 -4.59 5.20 -9.11
C MET A 147 -4.71 5.54 -10.61
N ASN A 148 -5.20 6.71 -10.98
CA ASN A 148 -5.38 7.10 -12.39
C ASN A 148 -4.06 7.28 -13.15
N ARG A 149 -2.95 7.52 -12.43
CA ARG A 149 -1.63 7.70 -13.04
C ARG A 149 -1.09 6.40 -13.62
N TYR A 150 -1.39 5.28 -12.97
CA TYR A 150 -0.87 3.95 -13.29
C TYR A 150 -1.78 3.14 -14.21
N CYS A 151 -2.97 3.67 -14.51
CA CYS A 151 -4.02 2.90 -15.16
C CYS A 151 -3.88 2.77 -16.67
N ARG A 152 -3.23 3.71 -17.34
CA ARG A 152 -3.42 3.86 -18.80
C ARG A 152 -2.54 2.99 -19.65
N GLN A 153 -1.37 2.60 -19.17
CA GLN A 153 -0.41 1.77 -19.91
C GLN A 153 0.18 0.67 -19.02
N PRO A 154 0.53 -0.49 -19.59
CA PRO A 154 1.29 -1.49 -18.86
C PRO A 154 2.65 -0.92 -18.40
N PHE A 155 3.05 -1.22 -17.19
CA PHE A 155 4.29 -0.75 -16.60
C PHE A 155 5.05 -1.87 -15.88
N SER A 156 6.35 -1.65 -15.67
CA SER A 156 7.18 -2.40 -14.73
C SER A 156 7.54 -1.50 -13.54
N LEU A 157 7.73 -2.06 -12.35
CA LEU A 157 8.11 -1.26 -11.18
C LEU A 157 9.42 -0.48 -11.38
N SER A 158 10.31 -0.98 -12.22
CA SER A 158 11.57 -0.28 -12.54
C SER A 158 11.40 1.04 -13.31
N GLU A 159 10.19 1.34 -13.78
CA GLU A 159 9.86 2.56 -14.53
C GLU A 159 9.35 3.68 -13.60
N TYR A 160 9.21 3.39 -12.30
CA TYR A 160 8.67 4.33 -11.32
C TYR A 160 9.74 4.79 -10.34
N GLU A 161 9.53 5.99 -9.81
CA GLU A 161 10.34 6.47 -8.70
C GLU A 161 10.07 5.61 -7.44
N PRO A 162 11.11 5.32 -6.64
CA PRO A 162 10.98 4.47 -5.45
C PRO A 162 9.87 4.90 -4.49
N ALA A 163 9.69 6.20 -4.29
CA ALA A 163 8.66 6.76 -3.44
C ALA A 163 7.22 6.49 -3.97
N GLU A 164 7.04 6.39 -5.27
CA GLU A 164 5.72 6.10 -5.88
C GLU A 164 5.24 4.68 -5.57
N LEU A 165 6.17 3.74 -5.35
CA LEU A 165 5.83 2.36 -4.99
C LEU A 165 5.17 2.22 -3.63
N LEU A 166 5.35 3.18 -2.74
CA LEU A 166 4.67 3.17 -1.44
C LEU A 166 3.16 3.27 -1.58
N GLN A 167 2.69 3.76 -2.73
CA GLN A 167 1.26 3.87 -3.05
C GLN A 167 0.64 2.53 -3.47
N PHE A 168 1.45 1.53 -3.85
CA PHE A 168 0.94 0.21 -4.20
C PHE A 168 0.63 -0.61 -2.94
N PRO A 169 -0.63 -1.01 -2.73
CA PRO A 169 -0.97 -1.86 -1.60
C PRO A 169 -0.30 -3.23 -1.76
N LEU A 170 0.28 -3.74 -0.68
CA LEU A 170 0.88 -5.08 -0.65
C LEU A 170 -0.12 -6.17 -0.22
N GLY A 171 -1.43 -5.89 -0.24
CA GLY A 171 -2.45 -6.92 -0.12
C GLY A 171 -2.59 -7.72 -1.43
N PRO A 172 -2.83 -9.03 -1.37
CA PRO A 172 -3.00 -9.86 -2.57
C PRO A 172 -4.41 -9.75 -3.18
N TRP A 173 -5.40 -9.29 -2.41
CA TRP A 173 -6.84 -9.33 -2.68
C TRP A 173 -7.33 -8.35 -3.76
N ASN A 174 -6.54 -7.35 -4.13
CA ASN A 174 -6.89 -6.42 -5.21
C ASN A 174 -6.07 -6.65 -6.50
N LYS A 175 -5.67 -7.89 -6.75
CA LYS A 175 -4.82 -8.23 -7.90
C LYS A 175 -5.23 -9.54 -8.55
N LEU A 176 -5.10 -9.58 -9.87
CA LEU A 176 -5.17 -10.79 -10.67
C LEU A 176 -3.76 -11.08 -11.21
N TYR A 177 -3.22 -12.25 -10.89
CA TYR A 177 -1.86 -12.65 -11.21
C TYR A 177 -1.85 -13.68 -12.33
N ARG A 178 -1.00 -13.51 -13.34
CA ARG A 178 -0.74 -14.57 -14.31
C ARG A 178 -0.11 -15.77 -13.60
N ARG A 179 -0.68 -16.96 -13.77
CA ARG A 179 -0.21 -18.17 -13.08
C ARG A 179 1.27 -18.47 -13.39
N SER A 180 1.71 -18.33 -14.66
CA SER A 180 3.11 -18.54 -15.04
C SER A 180 4.07 -17.59 -14.32
N LEU A 181 3.70 -16.33 -14.04
CA LEU A 181 4.55 -15.44 -13.23
C LEU A 181 4.85 -16.05 -11.85
N ILE A 182 3.85 -16.69 -11.23
CA ILE A 182 4.01 -17.31 -9.91
C ILE A 182 4.82 -18.60 -10.01
N GLU A 183 4.47 -19.47 -10.96
CA GLU A 183 5.09 -20.80 -11.12
C GLU A 183 6.55 -20.70 -11.57
N ASP A 184 6.84 -19.90 -12.60
CA ASP A 184 8.17 -19.75 -13.17
C ASP A 184 9.17 -19.14 -12.15
N ASN A 185 8.67 -18.33 -11.21
CA ASN A 185 9.48 -17.69 -10.18
C ASN A 185 9.32 -18.33 -8.79
N HIS A 186 8.64 -19.47 -8.69
CA HIS A 186 8.43 -20.23 -7.46
C HIS A 186 7.91 -19.40 -6.29
N LEU A 187 7.04 -18.42 -6.57
CA LEU A 187 6.51 -17.50 -5.56
C LEU A 187 5.56 -18.23 -4.60
N THR A 188 5.77 -18.01 -3.32
CA THR A 188 4.93 -18.56 -2.24
C THR A 188 4.67 -17.52 -1.16
N PHE A 189 3.54 -17.62 -0.48
CA PHE A 189 3.29 -16.87 0.73
C PHE A 189 4.19 -17.38 1.86
N GLN A 190 4.74 -16.47 2.66
CA GLN A 190 5.56 -16.86 3.81
C GLN A 190 4.69 -17.34 4.98
N ASP A 191 5.12 -18.41 5.64
CA ASP A 191 4.47 -18.92 6.85
C ASP A 191 4.83 -18.02 8.07
N LEU A 192 4.19 -16.85 8.12
CA LEU A 192 4.34 -15.84 9.16
C LEU A 192 2.98 -15.54 9.79
N PRO A 193 2.91 -15.28 11.10
CA PRO A 193 1.66 -14.94 11.80
C PRO A 193 0.99 -13.68 11.26
N SER A 194 1.76 -12.70 10.78
CA SER A 194 1.24 -11.47 10.17
C SER A 194 2.18 -11.02 9.05
N GLY A 195 1.69 -10.15 8.11
CA GLY A 195 2.50 -9.69 6.99
C GLY A 195 3.00 -10.82 6.07
N ASN A 196 2.32 -11.95 6.10
CA ASN A 196 2.67 -13.16 5.34
C ASN A 196 2.51 -13.00 3.82
N ASP A 197 1.82 -11.94 3.39
CA ASP A 197 1.58 -11.54 2.00
C ASP A 197 2.67 -10.61 1.44
N LEU A 198 3.41 -9.91 2.30
CA LEU A 198 4.38 -8.89 1.90
C LEU A 198 5.43 -9.40 0.90
N TYR A 199 6.06 -10.52 1.22
CA TYR A 199 7.05 -11.13 0.34
C TYR A 199 6.45 -11.50 -1.02
N PHE A 200 5.33 -12.24 -1.01
CA PHE A 200 4.69 -12.71 -2.24
C PHE A 200 4.31 -11.55 -3.16
N VAL A 201 3.59 -10.57 -2.62
CA VAL A 201 3.07 -9.45 -3.42
C VAL A 201 4.20 -8.56 -3.92
N PHE A 202 5.19 -8.26 -3.06
CA PHE A 202 6.28 -7.38 -3.47
C PHE A 202 7.18 -8.05 -4.51
N MET A 203 7.53 -9.33 -4.33
CA MET A 203 8.29 -10.07 -5.32
C MET A 203 7.53 -10.24 -6.64
N ALA A 204 6.23 -10.53 -6.60
CA ALA A 204 5.41 -10.60 -7.81
C ALA A 204 5.44 -9.28 -8.60
N LEU A 205 5.32 -8.14 -7.90
CA LEU A 205 5.41 -6.81 -8.51
C LEU A 205 6.80 -6.54 -9.08
N LEU A 206 7.87 -6.89 -8.36
CA LEU A 206 9.26 -6.70 -8.83
C LEU A 206 9.59 -7.55 -10.07
N LEU A 207 9.04 -8.75 -10.16
CA LEU A 207 9.28 -9.69 -11.27
C LEU A 207 8.33 -9.47 -12.45
N SER A 208 7.23 -8.75 -12.25
CA SER A 208 6.28 -8.43 -13.30
C SER A 208 6.89 -7.48 -14.33
N LYS A 209 6.78 -7.86 -15.59
CA LYS A 209 7.17 -6.99 -16.72
C LYS A 209 6.04 -6.07 -17.16
N LYS A 210 4.80 -6.45 -16.85
CA LYS A 210 3.59 -5.72 -17.26
C LYS A 210 2.54 -5.77 -16.15
N THR A 211 2.56 -4.79 -15.28
CA THR A 211 1.48 -4.53 -14.32
C THR A 211 0.54 -3.48 -14.92
N VAL A 212 -0.75 -3.69 -14.80
CA VAL A 212 -1.78 -2.79 -15.35
C VAL A 212 -2.88 -2.62 -14.33
N MET A 213 -3.47 -1.45 -14.28
CA MET A 213 -4.67 -1.22 -13.51
C MET A 213 -5.92 -1.26 -14.38
N VAL A 214 -7.03 -1.77 -13.87
CA VAL A 214 -8.35 -1.63 -14.50
C VAL A 214 -8.72 -0.16 -14.53
N GLU A 215 -9.04 0.36 -15.73
CA GLU A 215 -9.32 1.79 -15.94
C GLU A 215 -10.63 2.26 -15.30
N ASP A 216 -11.56 1.33 -15.02
CA ASP A 216 -12.86 1.64 -14.44
C ASP A 216 -12.75 1.75 -12.91
N SER A 217 -12.92 2.96 -12.41
CA SER A 217 -12.85 3.28 -10.97
C SER A 217 -13.97 2.66 -10.13
N HIS A 218 -15.04 2.13 -10.76
CA HIS A 218 -16.13 1.47 -10.07
C HIS A 218 -15.85 -0.02 -9.81
N VAL A 219 -14.81 -0.59 -10.44
CA VAL A 219 -14.40 -1.98 -10.22
C VAL A 219 -13.52 -2.05 -9.00
N MET A 220 -14.05 -2.52 -7.90
CA MET A 220 -13.33 -2.49 -6.63
C MET A 220 -13.63 -3.67 -5.71
N VAL A 221 -12.74 -3.85 -4.76
CA VAL A 221 -12.94 -4.67 -3.57
C VAL A 221 -13.38 -3.79 -2.42
N TYR A 222 -14.45 -4.17 -1.76
CA TYR A 222 -14.90 -3.53 -0.52
C TYR A 222 -14.30 -4.29 0.66
N VAL A 223 -13.18 -3.77 1.15
CA VAL A 223 -12.46 -4.36 2.29
C VAL A 223 -13.20 -4.00 3.57
N ARG A 224 -13.68 -5.01 4.28
CA ARG A 224 -14.44 -4.81 5.50
C ARG A 224 -13.58 -4.34 6.66
N ASP A 225 -13.93 -3.20 7.23
CA ASP A 225 -13.27 -2.67 8.41
C ASP A 225 -13.86 -3.27 9.70
N HIS A 226 -13.07 -4.06 10.38
CA HIS A 226 -13.40 -4.64 11.70
C HIS A 226 -12.91 -3.73 12.83
N PHE A 227 -13.52 -2.55 13.01
CA PHE A 227 -13.07 -1.57 14.01
C PHE A 227 -13.11 -2.05 15.47
N SER A 228 -13.79 -3.15 15.77
CA SER A 228 -14.04 -3.61 17.14
C SER A 228 -13.41 -4.95 17.53
N SER A 229 -12.81 -5.68 16.63
CA SER A 229 -12.25 -7.01 16.96
C SER A 229 -11.01 -7.34 16.14
N GLY A 230 -9.86 -7.04 16.73
CA GLY A 230 -8.63 -7.79 16.47
C GLY A 230 -8.19 -7.93 15.02
N ARG A 231 -8.24 -6.85 14.22
CA ARG A 231 -7.56 -6.86 12.90
C ARG A 231 -6.15 -7.41 13.07
N ILE A 232 -5.80 -8.42 12.30
CA ILE A 232 -4.40 -8.84 12.16
C ILE A 232 -3.53 -7.64 11.77
N SER A 233 -4.08 -6.67 10.99
CA SER A 233 -3.40 -5.44 10.61
C SER A 233 -3.11 -4.47 11.76
N LEU A 234 -3.93 -4.48 12.84
CA LEU A 234 -3.71 -3.66 14.05
C LEU A 234 -2.82 -4.36 15.09
N ASN A 235 -2.59 -5.66 14.93
CA ASN A 235 -1.73 -6.48 15.78
C ASN A 235 -0.56 -7.07 14.98
N ARG A 236 -0.10 -6.37 13.95
CA ARG A 236 1.07 -6.81 13.19
C ARG A 236 2.26 -6.95 14.13
N ASP A 237 2.84 -8.14 14.13
CA ASP A 237 4.15 -8.30 14.71
C ASP A 237 5.18 -7.63 13.80
N PRO A 238 5.84 -6.54 14.22
CA PRO A 238 6.79 -5.84 13.37
C PRO A 238 7.99 -6.70 12.98
N MET A 239 8.33 -7.72 13.78
CA MET A 239 9.35 -8.70 13.44
C MET A 239 8.95 -9.53 12.20
N CYS A 240 7.67 -9.79 11.99
CA CYS A 240 7.20 -10.47 10.78
C CYS A 240 7.41 -9.59 9.53
N THR A 241 7.14 -8.28 9.64
CA THR A 241 7.43 -7.32 8.56
C THR A 241 8.93 -7.32 8.22
N TYR A 242 9.77 -7.24 9.23
CA TYR A 242 11.22 -7.31 9.06
C TYR A 242 11.65 -8.61 8.33
N ARG A 243 11.19 -9.77 8.82
CA ARG A 243 11.53 -11.08 8.20
C ARG A 243 11.06 -11.18 6.75
N ALA A 244 9.88 -10.64 6.44
CA ALA A 244 9.37 -10.62 5.08
C ALA A 244 10.31 -9.84 4.14
N PHE A 245 10.75 -8.65 4.54
CA PHE A 245 11.65 -7.85 3.72
C PHE A 245 13.08 -8.39 3.67
N MET A 246 13.57 -9.02 4.73
CA MET A 246 14.87 -9.70 4.66
C MET A 246 14.85 -10.84 3.62
N LYS A 247 13.75 -11.59 3.54
CA LYS A 247 13.57 -12.60 2.49
C LYS A 247 13.52 -11.96 1.09
N VAL A 248 12.81 -10.84 0.91
CA VAL A 248 12.82 -10.09 -0.34
C VAL A 248 14.25 -9.69 -0.72
N GLY A 249 15.00 -9.11 0.22
CA GLY A 249 16.38 -8.68 -0.03
C GLY A 249 17.29 -9.83 -0.46
N GLN A 250 17.19 -10.98 0.20
CA GLN A 250 17.95 -12.20 -0.16
C GLN A 250 17.63 -12.67 -1.59
N GLU A 251 16.35 -12.70 -1.97
CA GLU A 251 15.94 -13.09 -3.33
C GLU A 251 16.39 -12.06 -4.38
N MET A 252 16.26 -10.75 -4.08
CA MET A 252 16.76 -9.71 -4.98
C MET A 252 18.26 -9.80 -5.21
N ALA A 253 19.05 -10.12 -4.16
CA ALA A 253 20.47 -10.35 -4.28
C ALA A 253 20.77 -11.59 -5.16
N ALA A 254 20.08 -12.71 -4.91
CA ALA A 254 20.23 -13.95 -5.68
C ALA A 254 19.89 -13.75 -7.16
N LEU A 255 18.92 -12.88 -7.48
CA LEU A 255 18.47 -12.58 -8.83
C LEU A 255 19.21 -11.38 -9.46
N SER A 256 20.22 -10.82 -8.80
CA SER A 256 21.00 -9.64 -9.25
C SER A 256 20.10 -8.42 -9.57
N MET A 257 19.04 -8.22 -8.78
CA MET A 257 18.05 -7.16 -9.00
C MET A 257 18.46 -5.82 -8.36
N PHE A 258 19.40 -5.82 -7.42
CA PHE A 258 19.76 -4.61 -6.67
C PHE A 258 20.30 -3.50 -7.56
N ASP A 259 21.07 -3.77 -8.59
CA ASP A 259 21.62 -2.75 -9.49
C ASP A 259 20.56 -1.77 -10.03
N LYS A 260 19.34 -2.26 -10.24
CA LYS A 260 18.22 -1.46 -10.80
C LYS A 260 17.18 -1.07 -9.78
N LEU A 261 16.96 -1.88 -8.74
CA LEU A 261 15.81 -1.79 -7.86
C LEU A 261 16.16 -1.58 -6.39
N TYR A 262 17.44 -1.28 -6.08
CA TYR A 262 17.91 -1.07 -4.70
C TYR A 262 17.10 0.01 -3.96
N ALA A 263 16.90 1.16 -4.59
CA ALA A 263 16.15 2.25 -3.99
C ALA A 263 14.70 1.85 -3.68
N HIS A 264 14.04 1.11 -4.58
CA HIS A 264 12.68 0.58 -4.39
C HIS A 264 12.60 -0.33 -3.17
N PHE A 265 13.61 -1.18 -2.99
CA PHE A 265 13.71 -2.05 -1.83
C PHE A 265 13.87 -1.25 -0.53
N TYR A 266 14.91 -0.41 -0.44
CA TYR A 266 15.24 0.30 0.79
C TYR A 266 14.16 1.32 1.20
N TYR A 267 13.55 2.02 0.26
CA TYR A 267 12.40 2.87 0.52
C TYR A 267 11.26 2.06 1.13
N ARG A 268 10.91 0.92 0.50
CA ARG A 268 9.81 0.09 0.98
C ARG A 268 10.10 -0.51 2.36
N VAL A 269 11.32 -0.98 2.61
CA VAL A 269 11.74 -1.49 3.93
C VAL A 269 11.61 -0.42 4.99
N PHE A 270 12.19 0.75 4.77
CA PHE A 270 12.14 1.85 5.73
C PHE A 270 10.72 2.19 6.16
N TYR A 271 9.85 2.48 5.19
CA TYR A 271 8.46 2.85 5.48
C TYR A 271 7.66 1.70 6.09
N SER A 272 7.87 0.48 5.65
CA SER A 272 7.13 -0.66 6.20
C SER A 272 7.54 -1.00 7.63
N LEU A 273 8.81 -0.85 8.00
CA LEU A 273 9.28 -1.02 9.39
C LEU A 273 8.72 0.09 10.29
N ARG A 274 8.73 1.33 9.82
CA ARG A 274 8.11 2.47 10.51
C ARG A 274 6.61 2.23 10.73
N ASP A 275 5.89 1.88 9.69
CA ASP A 275 4.45 1.64 9.75
C ASP A 275 4.11 0.45 10.65
N ALA A 276 4.94 -0.58 10.68
CA ALA A 276 4.77 -1.71 11.58
C ALA A 276 4.92 -1.29 13.07
N LEU A 277 5.87 -0.41 13.37
CA LEU A 277 6.02 0.16 14.71
C LEU A 277 4.81 1.02 15.11
N LEU A 278 4.27 1.81 14.18
CA LEU A 278 3.09 2.65 14.42
C LEU A 278 1.80 1.85 14.58
N ALA A 279 1.67 0.75 13.85
CA ALA A 279 0.47 -0.09 13.83
C ALA A 279 0.42 -1.10 14.98
N ASP A 280 1.53 -1.35 15.70
CA ASP A 280 1.56 -2.32 16.78
C ASP A 280 0.82 -1.80 18.01
N GLY A 281 -0.34 -2.40 18.30
CA GLY A 281 -1.12 -2.10 19.50
C GLY A 281 -0.43 -2.55 20.82
N ASN A 282 0.64 -3.34 20.72
CA ASN A 282 1.45 -3.78 21.87
C ASN A 282 2.74 -2.97 21.99
N ARG A 283 2.71 -1.92 22.84
CA ARG A 283 3.84 -1.01 23.03
C ARG A 283 5.12 -1.72 23.48
N GLU A 284 5.02 -2.75 24.32
CA GLU A 284 6.19 -3.49 24.79
C GLU A 284 6.85 -4.28 23.66
N ARG A 285 6.06 -4.93 22.83
CA ARG A 285 6.56 -5.63 21.62
C ARG A 285 7.19 -4.66 20.63
N ALA A 286 6.55 -3.52 20.38
CA ALA A 286 7.10 -2.46 19.52
C ALA A 286 8.44 -1.95 20.04
N LYS A 287 8.56 -1.75 21.36
CA LYS A 287 9.81 -1.34 22.03
C LYS A 287 10.92 -2.40 21.91
N GLN A 288 10.58 -3.67 22.11
CA GLN A 288 11.54 -4.78 21.94
C GLN A 288 12.03 -4.86 20.49
N PHE A 289 11.11 -4.73 19.52
CA PHE A 289 11.48 -4.71 18.11
C PHE A 289 12.36 -3.50 17.76
N TYR A 290 12.06 -2.33 18.32
CA TYR A 290 12.88 -1.15 18.14
C TYR A 290 14.31 -1.35 18.66
N GLY A 291 14.44 -1.93 19.88
CA GLY A 291 15.75 -2.30 20.42
C GLY A 291 16.51 -3.30 19.56
N PHE A 292 15.81 -4.26 18.94
CA PHE A 292 16.41 -5.17 17.95
C PHE A 292 16.91 -4.40 16.72
N LEU A 293 16.11 -3.46 16.18
CA LEU A 293 16.55 -2.65 15.04
C LEU A 293 17.83 -1.86 15.34
N GLN A 294 17.94 -1.28 16.55
CA GLN A 294 19.12 -0.53 16.99
C GLN A 294 20.37 -1.41 17.12
N GLN A 295 20.23 -2.63 17.65
CA GLN A 295 21.37 -3.49 17.97
C GLN A 295 21.93 -4.22 16.74
N GLU A 296 21.07 -4.71 15.86
CA GLU A 296 21.47 -5.56 14.74
C GLU A 296 20.61 -5.43 13.49
N GLY A 297 19.33 -5.09 13.64
CA GLY A 297 18.36 -5.14 12.53
C GLY A 297 18.71 -4.18 11.39
N ILE A 298 19.12 -2.95 11.69
CA ILE A 298 19.48 -1.95 10.68
C ILE A 298 20.80 -2.30 10.00
N ASP A 299 21.79 -2.78 10.74
CA ASP A 299 23.06 -3.23 10.15
C ASP A 299 22.85 -4.43 9.23
N HIS A 300 21.95 -5.34 9.58
CA HIS A 300 21.57 -6.45 8.70
C HIS A 300 20.89 -5.93 7.42
N VAL A 301 19.94 -4.98 7.51
CA VAL A 301 19.33 -4.34 6.32
C VAL A 301 20.41 -3.72 5.42
N ARG A 302 21.37 -2.98 5.99
CA ARG A 302 22.48 -2.36 5.25
C ARG A 302 23.40 -3.38 4.58
N SER A 303 23.63 -4.52 5.22
CA SER A 303 24.56 -5.55 4.75
C SER A 303 24.01 -6.42 3.61
N ILE A 304 22.73 -6.36 3.29
CA ILE A 304 22.14 -7.15 2.19
C ILE A 304 22.86 -6.83 0.87
N ASP A 305 23.06 -5.55 0.59
CA ASP A 305 23.89 -5.05 -0.49
C ASP A 305 24.47 -3.68 -0.12
N SER A 306 25.62 -3.66 0.54
CA SER A 306 26.22 -2.44 1.08
C SER A 306 26.57 -1.42 -0.01
N GLY A 307 27.01 -1.88 -1.20
CA GLY A 307 27.34 -0.99 -2.30
C GLY A 307 26.11 -0.25 -2.84
N CYS A 308 24.96 -0.89 -2.83
CA CYS A 308 23.71 -0.27 -3.22
C CYS A 308 23.14 0.63 -2.13
N TYR A 309 23.30 0.26 -0.85
CA TYR A 309 22.88 1.11 0.26
C TYR A 309 23.60 2.48 0.21
N ASP A 310 24.89 2.50 -0.07
CA ASP A 310 25.67 3.74 -0.16
C ASP A 310 25.22 4.68 -1.28
N ARG A 311 24.56 4.16 -2.31
CA ARG A 311 23.99 4.93 -3.43
C ARG A 311 22.63 5.56 -3.12
N LEU A 312 21.99 5.22 -2.00
CA LEU A 312 20.70 5.80 -1.60
C LEU A 312 20.83 7.31 -1.38
N ASP A 313 19.73 8.01 -1.56
CA ASP A 313 19.62 9.40 -1.14
C ASP A 313 19.77 9.56 0.38
N GLU A 314 20.15 10.76 0.78
CA GLU A 314 20.41 11.08 2.19
C GLU A 314 19.13 10.98 3.05
N TYR A 315 17.95 11.11 2.47
CA TYR A 315 16.69 11.00 3.21
C TYR A 315 16.53 9.60 3.79
N ILE A 316 16.63 8.58 2.96
CA ILE A 316 16.46 7.20 3.42
C ILE A 316 17.62 6.77 4.31
N LYS A 317 18.87 7.17 4.00
CA LYS A 317 20.02 6.90 4.87
C LYS A 317 19.84 7.50 6.26
N ASN A 318 19.45 8.78 6.33
CA ASN A 318 19.17 9.46 7.60
C ASN A 318 17.98 8.84 8.33
N GLY A 319 16.94 8.40 7.60
CA GLY A 319 15.83 7.66 8.17
C GLY A 319 16.28 6.38 8.89
N PHE A 320 17.12 5.57 8.25
CA PHE A 320 17.71 4.39 8.88
C PHE A 320 18.66 4.76 10.05
N GLN A 321 19.43 5.83 9.92
CA GLN A 321 20.31 6.31 10.99
C GLN A 321 19.53 6.74 12.22
N CYS A 322 18.36 7.36 12.03
CA CYS A 322 17.48 7.75 13.13
C CYS A 322 17.00 6.54 13.98
N PHE A 323 16.87 5.33 13.41
CA PHE A 323 16.59 4.13 14.20
C PHE A 323 17.72 3.81 15.20
N ILE A 324 18.96 4.17 14.87
CA ILE A 324 20.12 3.91 15.71
C ILE A 324 20.30 4.99 16.77
N GLU A 325 20.12 6.26 16.41
CA GLU A 325 20.49 7.42 17.23
C GLU A 325 19.43 7.86 18.23
N ASN A 326 18.16 7.54 18.00
CA ASN A 326 17.07 7.99 18.86
C ASN A 326 16.58 6.86 19.76
N ASP A 327 15.91 7.21 20.84
CA ASP A 327 15.24 6.26 21.72
C ASP A 327 13.77 6.05 21.29
N PHE A 328 13.19 4.93 21.70
CA PHE A 328 11.80 4.59 21.38
C PHE A 328 10.81 5.59 21.96
N GLU A 329 11.09 6.16 23.14
CA GLU A 329 10.17 7.04 23.84
C GLU A 329 10.03 8.40 23.16
N SER A 330 11.05 8.85 22.41
CA SER A 330 10.98 10.09 21.60
C SER A 330 9.92 10.01 20.49
N GLY A 331 9.56 8.78 20.06
CA GLY A 331 8.59 8.56 18.98
C GLY A 331 9.01 9.23 17.67
N TRP A 332 10.31 9.40 17.42
CA TRP A 332 10.85 10.07 16.23
C TRP A 332 10.35 9.42 14.93
N TYR A 333 10.05 8.12 14.94
CA TYR A 333 9.54 7.34 13.81
C TYR A 333 8.12 7.76 13.37
N ARG A 334 7.42 8.59 14.14
CA ARG A 334 6.16 9.21 13.71
C ARG A 334 6.42 10.26 12.64
N GLU A 335 5.54 10.33 11.65
CA GLU A 335 5.72 11.16 10.46
C GLU A 335 5.97 12.64 10.80
N GLU A 336 5.21 13.20 11.76
CA GLU A 336 5.39 14.56 12.23
C GLU A 336 6.76 14.83 12.85
N ASN A 337 7.32 13.85 13.56
CA ASN A 337 8.62 13.98 14.19
C ASN A 337 9.76 13.84 13.19
N ILE A 338 9.57 12.99 12.16
CA ILE A 338 10.54 12.87 11.06
C ILE A 338 10.67 14.21 10.34
N LEU A 339 9.55 14.80 9.90
CA LEU A 339 9.59 16.11 9.26
C LEU A 339 10.18 17.18 10.19
N LYS A 340 9.79 17.18 11.47
CA LYS A 340 10.32 18.10 12.47
C LYS A 340 11.83 17.96 12.61
N LEU A 341 12.34 16.73 12.72
CA LEU A 341 13.77 16.46 12.83
C LEU A 341 14.52 17.05 11.62
N PHE A 342 14.08 16.75 10.41
CA PHE A 342 14.72 17.25 9.19
C PHE A 342 14.66 18.76 9.06
N LEU A 343 13.55 19.39 9.40
CA LEU A 343 13.43 20.84 9.42
C LEU A 343 14.48 21.47 10.37
N TYR A 344 14.60 20.95 11.59
CA TYR A 344 15.56 21.49 12.57
C TYR A 344 17.02 21.18 12.22
N GLN A 345 17.31 20.06 11.58
CA GLN A 345 18.66 19.77 11.08
C GLN A 345 19.05 20.66 9.88
N ASN A 346 18.08 21.17 9.15
CA ASN A 346 18.29 21.95 7.94
C ASN A 346 17.73 23.38 8.03
N VAL A 347 17.71 23.98 9.23
CA VAL A 347 17.17 25.33 9.45
C VAL A 347 17.71 26.32 8.42
N ASN A 348 19.03 26.38 8.23
CA ASN A 348 19.65 27.34 7.30
C ASN A 348 19.21 27.14 5.85
N LYS A 349 19.03 25.88 5.41
CA LYS A 349 18.54 25.59 4.05
C LYS A 349 17.11 26.01 3.84
N VAL A 350 16.23 25.71 4.84
CA VAL A 350 14.83 26.09 4.78
C VAL A 350 14.69 27.61 4.85
N THR A 351 15.42 28.27 5.73
CA THR A 351 15.44 29.74 5.80
C THR A 351 15.87 30.34 4.47
N ALA A 352 16.98 29.88 3.89
CA ALA A 352 17.44 30.36 2.58
C ALA A 352 16.41 30.13 1.45
N LEU A 353 15.64 29.04 1.51
CA LEU A 353 14.55 28.80 0.57
C LEU A 353 13.46 29.86 0.68
N PHE A 354 13.01 30.18 1.88
CA PHE A 354 11.99 31.20 2.10
C PHE A 354 12.54 32.60 1.73
N GLU A 355 13.72 32.97 2.18
CA GLU A 355 14.38 34.24 1.86
C GLU A 355 14.55 34.44 0.35
N LYS A 356 14.90 33.38 -0.40
CA LYS A 356 14.97 33.43 -1.88
C LYS A 356 13.66 33.92 -2.48
N TYR A 357 12.53 33.45 -2.01
CA TYR A 357 11.23 33.86 -2.57
C TYR A 357 10.73 35.19 -2.03
N GLU A 358 10.88 35.43 -0.74
CA GLU A 358 10.50 36.68 -0.10
C GLU A 358 11.28 37.88 -0.67
N SER A 359 12.60 37.74 -0.90
CA SER A 359 13.42 38.79 -1.52
C SER A 359 12.99 39.16 -2.95
N HIS A 360 12.27 38.27 -3.63
CA HIS A 360 11.68 38.51 -4.94
C HIS A 360 10.20 38.92 -4.86
N GLY A 361 9.69 39.20 -3.65
CA GLY A 361 8.31 39.58 -3.42
C GLY A 361 7.28 38.49 -3.67
N LYS A 362 7.72 37.22 -3.73
CA LYS A 362 6.82 36.08 -3.98
C LYS A 362 6.11 35.66 -2.70
N LYS A 363 4.82 35.39 -2.80
CA LYS A 363 4.01 34.87 -1.70
C LYS A 363 3.97 33.34 -1.72
N ILE A 364 4.10 32.76 -0.53
CA ILE A 364 4.24 31.33 -0.31
C ILE A 364 2.96 30.80 0.36
N ALA A 365 2.40 29.73 -0.19
CA ALA A 365 1.37 28.92 0.45
C ALA A 365 1.93 27.55 0.87
N ILE A 366 1.36 26.97 1.94
CA ILE A 366 1.64 25.59 2.35
C ILE A 366 0.47 24.71 1.92
N TRP A 367 0.77 23.62 1.24
CA TRP A 367 -0.18 22.59 0.86
C TRP A 367 -0.14 21.42 1.83
N GLY A 368 -1.28 21.10 2.44
CA GLY A 368 -1.48 20.04 3.40
C GLY A 368 -1.83 20.58 4.78
N ALA A 369 -3.10 20.49 5.18
CA ALA A 369 -3.61 20.91 6.47
C ALA A 369 -3.72 19.73 7.46
N GLY A 370 -2.79 18.79 7.38
CA GLY A 370 -2.61 17.70 8.34
C GLY A 370 -1.52 18.01 9.36
N GLU A 371 -1.07 16.98 10.07
CA GLU A 371 -0.06 17.11 11.12
C GLU A 371 1.27 17.67 10.58
N ASN A 372 1.73 17.19 9.42
CA ASN A 372 2.93 17.72 8.77
C ASN A 372 2.80 19.20 8.40
N GLY A 373 1.61 19.64 7.95
CA GLY A 373 1.35 21.05 7.70
C GLY A 373 1.44 21.89 8.98
N ARG A 374 0.91 21.36 10.07
CA ARG A 374 1.02 22.00 11.40
C ARG A 374 2.49 22.14 11.82
N VAL A 375 3.27 21.07 11.70
CA VAL A 375 4.70 21.05 12.04
C VAL A 375 5.47 22.08 11.22
N LEU A 376 5.23 22.12 9.89
CA LEU A 376 5.89 23.09 9.02
C LEU A 376 5.50 24.54 9.33
N LEU A 377 4.23 24.80 9.59
CA LEU A 377 3.73 26.14 9.99
C LEU A 377 4.33 26.61 11.31
N GLU A 378 4.38 25.75 12.32
CA GLU A 378 5.01 26.04 13.62
C GLU A 378 6.50 26.33 13.47
N PHE A 379 7.18 25.55 12.60
CA PHE A 379 8.59 25.77 12.27
C PHE A 379 8.78 27.13 11.59
N CYS A 380 7.99 27.45 10.55
CA CYS A 380 8.02 28.74 9.86
C CYS A 380 7.81 29.91 10.84
N ARG A 381 6.82 29.81 11.72
CA ARG A 381 6.55 30.83 12.74
C ARG A 381 7.72 31.04 13.70
N ARG A 382 8.38 29.96 14.15
CA ARG A 382 9.54 30.04 15.06
C ARG A 382 10.77 30.68 14.43
N HIS A 383 10.90 30.56 13.12
CA HIS A 383 12.04 31.08 12.36
C HIS A 383 11.69 32.33 11.54
N ASN A 384 10.56 33.00 11.87
CA ASN A 384 10.10 34.24 11.22
C ASN A 384 9.96 34.13 9.68
N MET A 385 9.64 32.96 9.16
CA MET A 385 9.34 32.75 7.75
C MET A 385 7.87 33.07 7.47
N HIS A 386 7.60 33.86 6.43
CA HIS A 386 6.25 34.31 6.14
C HIS A 386 5.50 33.30 5.26
N VAL A 387 4.36 32.82 5.76
CA VAL A 387 3.40 32.02 5.01
C VAL A 387 2.16 32.85 4.74
N SER A 388 1.70 32.89 3.51
CA SER A 388 0.57 33.72 3.08
C SER A 388 -0.77 32.97 3.09
N ALA A 389 -0.77 31.65 2.90
CA ALA A 389 -1.98 30.84 2.86
C ALA A 389 -1.70 29.37 3.23
N VAL A 390 -2.75 28.66 3.62
CA VAL A 390 -2.75 27.20 3.79
C VAL A 390 -3.84 26.60 2.90
N VAL A 391 -3.46 25.55 2.14
CA VAL A 391 -4.33 24.90 1.16
C VAL A 391 -4.45 23.42 1.47
N ASP A 392 -5.64 22.87 1.35
CA ASP A 392 -5.85 21.41 1.37
C ASP A 392 -6.92 21.01 0.34
N ARG A 393 -6.76 19.81 -0.25
CA ARG A 393 -7.76 19.27 -1.19
C ARG A 393 -8.97 18.69 -0.49
N SER A 394 -8.82 18.24 0.77
CA SER A 394 -9.88 17.62 1.55
C SER A 394 -10.95 18.63 1.93
N LYS A 395 -12.18 18.40 1.44
CA LYS A 395 -13.33 19.25 1.76
C LYS A 395 -13.62 19.31 3.27
N ASP A 396 -13.30 18.25 4.01
CA ASP A 396 -13.50 18.20 5.46
C ASP A 396 -12.54 19.12 6.22
N LYS A 397 -11.40 19.47 5.62
CA LYS A 397 -10.42 20.39 6.18
C LYS A 397 -10.61 21.82 5.71
N GLN A 398 -11.18 22.03 4.52
CA GLN A 398 -11.45 23.36 3.99
C GLN A 398 -12.42 24.12 4.90
N GLY A 399 -12.11 25.39 5.14
CA GLY A 399 -12.87 26.24 6.07
C GLY A 399 -12.51 26.08 7.55
N THR A 400 -11.74 25.01 7.93
CA THR A 400 -11.20 24.87 9.30
C THR A 400 -10.02 25.81 9.52
N GLU A 401 -9.56 25.93 10.77
CA GLU A 401 -8.40 26.74 11.13
C GLU A 401 -7.21 25.85 11.48
N LEU A 402 -6.00 26.19 10.96
CA LEU A 402 -4.75 25.55 11.29
C LEU A 402 -3.69 26.62 11.59
N CYS A 403 -3.18 26.66 12.81
CA CYS A 403 -2.13 27.59 13.27
C CYS A 403 -2.44 29.08 12.98
N GLY A 404 -3.71 29.49 13.02
CA GLY A 404 -4.14 30.85 12.72
C GLY A 404 -4.45 31.11 11.24
N PHE A 405 -4.35 30.11 10.38
CA PHE A 405 -4.73 30.20 8.97
C PHE A 405 -6.07 29.50 8.73
N LYS A 406 -6.97 30.16 8.03
CA LYS A 406 -8.13 29.47 7.46
C LYS A 406 -7.66 28.60 6.30
N VAL A 407 -7.96 27.30 6.36
CA VAL A 407 -7.61 26.36 5.30
C VAL A 407 -8.50 26.61 4.09
N ALA A 408 -7.89 26.90 2.95
CA ALA A 408 -8.56 27.22 1.70
C ALA A 408 -8.50 26.04 0.70
N SER A 409 -9.38 26.05 -0.28
CA SER A 409 -9.19 25.26 -1.51
C SER A 409 -8.22 25.99 -2.45
N LEU A 410 -7.69 25.28 -3.45
CA LEU A 410 -6.80 25.88 -4.46
C LEU A 410 -7.49 27.00 -5.29
N GLN A 411 -8.82 26.95 -5.40
CA GLN A 411 -9.58 27.96 -6.14
C GLN A 411 -9.79 29.25 -5.32
N GLU A 412 -9.70 29.16 -3.99
CA GLU A 412 -9.93 30.28 -3.06
C GLU A 412 -8.66 31.05 -2.71
N ILE A 413 -7.48 30.52 -3.07
CA ILE A 413 -6.23 31.25 -2.81
C ILE A 413 -6.10 32.44 -3.75
N SER A 414 -5.45 33.48 -3.22
CA SER A 414 -5.18 34.71 -3.98
C SER A 414 -4.28 34.43 -5.18
N ASP A 415 -4.56 35.10 -6.31
CA ASP A 415 -3.78 34.99 -7.56
C ASP A 415 -2.32 35.46 -7.43
N ASP A 416 -1.99 36.11 -6.32
CA ASP A 416 -0.63 36.55 -6.01
C ASP A 416 0.23 35.49 -5.31
N ILE A 417 -0.29 34.29 -5.05
CA ILE A 417 0.51 33.14 -4.62
C ILE A 417 1.31 32.60 -5.80
N GLN A 418 2.63 32.61 -5.68
CA GLN A 418 3.55 32.14 -6.73
C GLN A 418 4.37 30.92 -6.33
N VAL A 419 4.31 30.51 -5.05
CA VAL A 419 5.01 29.34 -4.55
C VAL A 419 4.08 28.52 -3.66
N ILE A 420 4.05 27.21 -3.89
CA ILE A 420 3.39 26.25 -3.01
C ILE A 420 4.43 25.29 -2.46
N ILE A 421 4.57 25.23 -1.13
CA ILE A 421 5.40 24.24 -0.44
C ILE A 421 4.50 23.13 0.08
N ILE A 422 4.77 21.91 -0.36
CA ILE A 422 4.02 20.71 0.03
C ILE A 422 4.62 20.14 1.32
N SER A 423 3.80 20.02 2.36
CA SER A 423 4.16 19.39 3.63
C SER A 423 3.84 17.89 3.70
N ALA A 424 2.92 17.42 2.85
CA ALA A 424 2.48 16.03 2.84
C ALA A 424 3.36 15.18 1.91
N CYS A 425 3.65 13.94 2.33
CA CYS A 425 4.41 13.01 1.51
C CYS A 425 3.60 12.53 0.29
N PHE A 426 4.29 12.24 -0.83
CA PHE A 426 3.77 11.49 -2.00
C PHE A 426 2.66 12.17 -2.83
N ILE A 427 2.42 13.46 -2.69
CA ILE A 427 1.38 14.17 -3.44
C ILE A 427 1.91 15.24 -4.42
N TYR A 428 3.23 15.29 -4.62
CA TYR A 428 3.87 16.34 -5.45
C TYR A 428 3.21 16.49 -6.82
N GLU A 429 3.10 15.43 -7.54
CA GLU A 429 2.54 15.44 -8.87
C GLU A 429 1.03 15.77 -8.91
N ASP A 430 0.28 15.36 -7.88
CA ASP A 430 -1.13 15.70 -7.76
C ASP A 430 -1.29 17.21 -7.57
N VAL A 431 -0.40 17.82 -6.79
CA VAL A 431 -0.38 19.27 -6.60
C VAL A 431 0.04 19.98 -7.86
N VAL A 432 1.09 19.51 -8.55
CA VAL A 432 1.54 20.06 -9.85
C VAL A 432 0.39 20.03 -10.86
N ARG A 433 -0.34 18.92 -10.94
CA ARG A 433 -1.51 18.82 -11.82
C ARG A 433 -2.65 19.75 -11.42
N ALA A 434 -2.94 19.84 -10.12
CA ALA A 434 -4.00 20.69 -9.62
C ALA A 434 -3.71 22.18 -9.89
N VAL A 435 -2.44 22.56 -9.79
CA VAL A 435 -1.97 23.92 -10.12
C VAL A 435 -2.08 24.20 -11.62
N GLY A 436 -1.85 23.18 -12.47
CA GLY A 436 -1.99 23.28 -13.93
C GLY A 436 -1.11 24.36 -14.53
N ASP A 437 -1.69 25.18 -15.43
CA ASP A 437 -1.00 26.26 -16.14
C ASP A 437 -0.84 27.56 -15.30
N LYS A 438 -1.21 27.56 -14.02
CA LYS A 438 -0.94 28.69 -13.13
C LYS A 438 0.57 28.85 -12.98
N ASN A 439 1.05 30.09 -13.03
CA ASN A 439 2.47 30.41 -12.83
C ASN A 439 2.87 30.28 -11.35
N ILE A 440 2.75 29.07 -10.80
CA ILE A 440 3.04 28.74 -9.41
C ILE A 440 4.15 27.67 -9.40
N GLU A 441 5.22 27.97 -8.69
CA GLU A 441 6.30 27.02 -8.43
C GLU A 441 5.91 26.09 -7.30
N VAL A 442 6.02 24.77 -7.51
CA VAL A 442 5.65 23.75 -6.51
C VAL A 442 6.91 23.10 -5.95
N ILE A 443 7.04 23.08 -4.63
CA ILE A 443 8.19 22.55 -3.90
C ILE A 443 7.71 21.49 -2.91
N ASP A 444 8.22 20.28 -3.03
CA ASP A 444 8.06 19.24 -2.00
C ASP A 444 9.15 19.45 -0.94
N ILE A 445 8.77 19.87 0.26
CA ILE A 445 9.71 20.14 1.34
C ILE A 445 10.49 18.87 1.75
N ASN A 446 9.87 17.70 1.64
CA ASN A 446 10.52 16.44 1.98
C ASN A 446 11.63 16.12 0.98
N ARG A 447 11.39 16.32 -0.32
CA ARG A 447 12.42 16.19 -1.36
C ARG A 447 13.49 17.26 -1.24
N PHE A 448 13.10 18.50 -0.95
CA PHE A 448 14.04 19.62 -0.80
C PHE A 448 15.02 19.40 0.35
N LEU A 449 14.57 18.88 1.47
CA LEU A 449 15.42 18.60 2.63
C LEU A 449 16.43 17.46 2.37
N CYS A 450 16.18 16.63 1.37
CA CYS A 450 16.99 15.46 1.04
C CYS A 450 17.96 15.66 -0.14
N ILE A 451 17.71 16.66 -0.99
CA ILE A 451 18.47 16.91 -2.24
C ILE A 451 19.47 18.05 -2.01
N ALA A 452 20.46 17.85 -1.17
CA ALA A 452 21.58 18.82 -1.16
C ALA A 452 22.89 18.17 -0.83
#